data_dcc6b6b8bd42e8201cee13e7c1d11291
#
_entry.id   dcc6b6b8bd42e8201cee13e7c1d11291
#
_cell.length_a   1.000
_cell.length_b   1.000
_cell.length_c   1.000
_cell.angle_alpha   90.00
_cell.angle_beta   90.00
_cell.angle_gamma   90.00
#
_symmetry.space_group_name_H-M   'P 1'
#
loop_
_entity.id
_entity.type
_entity.pdbx_description
1 polymer ?
#
loop_
_entity_poly.entity_id
_entity_poly.type
_entity_poly.pdbx_seq_one_letter_code
_entity_poly.pdbx_strand_id
1 'polypeptide(L)'
;KCGRRRITLAGVRGGACPPGQGQGAAALAAGGIIPTPATVAQRPGGTYKRAMQYKTILFDLDGTLTDSEPGIVNSVRYALRSFGMEAEPATLRSFIGPPLYDSFRGTMGMSDADAKRAVDTYRVYFRDKGIFENAPYPGVPEMLEALRAAGRRLIVATSKPEVFAKRIAEHFGFAGALEGVYGADMEGKRSSKIDVIRYAMRERGITPSSAVMVGDRKYDIAGAREAGLADIGVLYGYGSREELVEAGATRLAASVADLREMLSSSDG
;
A
#
# COMPACT_ATOMS: atom_id res chain seq x y z
N LYS A 1 39.02 14.19 -10.28
CA LYS A 1 38.34 13.04 -10.90
C LYS A 1 37.76 12.19 -9.75
N CYS A 2 36.53 12.46 -9.37
CA CYS A 2 35.82 11.73 -8.32
C CYS A 2 35.10 10.56 -8.97
N GLY A 3 35.52 9.32 -8.65
CA GLY A 3 34.94 8.11 -9.21
C GLY A 3 33.53 7.87 -8.64
N ARG A 4 32.56 7.78 -9.50
CA ARG A 4 31.18 7.38 -9.14
C ARG A 4 31.19 5.90 -8.74
N ARG A 5 30.77 5.59 -7.53
CA ARG A 5 30.61 4.19 -7.09
C ARG A 5 29.23 3.68 -7.53
N ARG A 6 29.24 2.67 -8.41
CA ARG A 6 28.06 1.89 -8.73
C ARG A 6 27.92 0.77 -7.70
N ILE A 7 26.80 0.65 -7.03
CA ILE A 7 26.51 -0.48 -6.14
C ILE A 7 25.74 -1.52 -6.95
N THR A 8 26.41 -2.62 -7.26
CA THR A 8 25.80 -3.80 -7.85
C THR A 8 25.59 -4.81 -6.73
N LEU A 9 24.38 -5.30 -6.51
CA LEU A 9 24.09 -6.37 -5.57
C LEU A 9 24.75 -7.68 -6.08
N ALA A 10 25.85 -8.09 -5.44
CA ALA A 10 26.48 -9.36 -5.67
C ALA A 10 25.66 -10.49 -5.03
N GLY A 11 25.38 -11.54 -5.82
CA GLY A 11 24.55 -12.68 -5.43
C GLY A 11 25.08 -13.43 -4.20
N VAL A 12 24.16 -13.79 -3.34
CA VAL A 12 24.38 -14.73 -2.24
C VAL A 12 24.54 -16.12 -2.81
N ARG A 13 25.73 -16.69 -2.74
CA ARG A 13 26.02 -18.09 -3.10
C ARG A 13 25.46 -19.02 -2.03
N GLY A 14 24.60 -19.95 -2.44
CA GLY A 14 24.11 -21.03 -1.61
C GLY A 14 25.23 -21.98 -1.19
N GLY A 15 25.37 -22.20 0.10
CA GLY A 15 26.22 -23.25 0.66
C GLY A 15 25.52 -24.60 0.58
N ALA A 16 26.14 -25.56 -0.08
CA ALA A 16 25.70 -26.95 -0.12
C ALA A 16 26.01 -27.67 1.18
N CYS A 17 25.05 -28.42 1.72
CA CYS A 17 25.22 -29.36 2.82
C CYS A 17 25.55 -30.77 2.25
N PRO A 18 26.45 -31.53 2.87
CA PRO A 18 26.84 -32.87 2.36
C PRO A 18 25.83 -33.95 2.79
N PRO A 19 25.81 -35.13 2.10
CA PRO A 19 24.85 -36.20 2.36
C PRO A 19 25.30 -37.12 3.52
N GLY A 20 24.38 -37.35 4.47
CA GLY A 20 24.50 -38.37 5.49
C GLY A 20 23.83 -39.68 5.06
N GLN A 21 24.58 -40.79 5.07
CA GLN A 21 24.13 -42.18 4.83
C GLN A 21 23.49 -42.77 6.09
N GLY A 22 22.51 -43.68 5.90
CA GLY A 22 22.05 -44.54 7.00
C GLY A 22 20.75 -45.29 6.75
N GLN A 23 20.87 -46.41 6.11
CA GLN A 23 20.21 -47.75 6.17
C GLN A 23 18.95 -47.91 7.07
N GLY A 24 17.98 -48.69 6.52
CA GLY A 24 17.05 -49.48 7.30
C GLY A 24 15.71 -49.79 6.60
N ALA A 25 15.63 -50.97 6.01
CA ALA A 25 14.44 -51.52 5.37
C ALA A 25 13.37 -51.91 6.38
N ALA A 26 12.10 -51.79 6.02
CA ALA A 26 11.04 -52.82 6.18
C ALA A 26 9.72 -52.37 5.52
N ALA A 27 9.26 -53.25 4.64
CA ALA A 27 7.98 -53.13 3.96
C ALA A 27 6.80 -53.42 4.90
N LEU A 28 5.70 -52.74 4.69
CA LEU A 28 4.36 -53.34 4.81
C LEU A 28 3.34 -52.50 4.03
N ALA A 29 2.65 -53.16 3.12
CA ALA A 29 1.60 -52.61 2.29
C ALA A 29 0.31 -52.35 3.13
N ALA A 30 -0.29 -51.19 2.94
CA ALA A 30 -1.72 -51.01 3.16
C ALA A 30 -2.22 -49.92 2.20
N GLY A 31 -3.11 -50.31 1.31
CA GLY A 31 -3.73 -49.41 0.34
C GLY A 31 -4.55 -48.33 1.01
N GLY A 32 -4.06 -47.10 0.88
CA GLY A 32 -4.78 -45.90 1.25
C GLY A 32 -5.24 -45.18 0.00
N ILE A 33 -6.54 -45.14 -0.20
CA ILE A 33 -7.24 -44.40 -1.25
C ILE A 33 -6.90 -42.94 -1.09
N ILE A 34 -6.27 -42.35 -2.11
CA ILE A 34 -6.05 -40.87 -2.19
C ILE A 34 -7.46 -40.25 -2.38
N PRO A 35 -7.96 -39.41 -1.46
CA PRO A 35 -9.20 -38.71 -1.71
C PRO A 35 -8.96 -37.65 -2.82
N THR A 36 -9.67 -37.81 -3.94
CA THR A 36 -9.87 -36.77 -4.93
C THR A 36 -10.43 -35.52 -4.26
N PRO A 37 -10.06 -34.30 -4.71
CA PRO A 37 -10.62 -33.08 -4.14
C PRO A 37 -12.15 -33.12 -4.32
N ALA A 38 -12.84 -33.18 -3.20
CA ALA A 38 -14.28 -33.14 -3.16
C ALA A 38 -14.79 -31.89 -3.87
N THR A 39 -15.57 -32.11 -4.90
CA THR A 39 -16.44 -31.12 -5.53
C THR A 39 -17.14 -30.37 -4.41
N VAL A 40 -16.91 -29.06 -4.32
CA VAL A 40 -17.63 -28.18 -3.39
C VAL A 40 -19.09 -28.23 -3.80
N ALA A 41 -19.87 -29.01 -3.06
CA ALA A 41 -21.30 -29.05 -3.22
C ALA A 41 -21.86 -27.65 -2.98
N GLN A 42 -22.43 -27.06 -4.01
CA GLN A 42 -23.25 -25.84 -3.92
C GLN A 42 -24.39 -26.15 -2.93
N ARG A 43 -24.34 -25.54 -1.76
CA ARG A 43 -25.46 -25.54 -0.82
C ARG A 43 -26.54 -24.62 -1.40
N PRO A 44 -27.74 -25.13 -1.75
CA PRO A 44 -28.85 -24.27 -2.09
C PRO A 44 -29.38 -23.64 -0.79
N GLY A 45 -29.55 -22.34 -0.74
CA GLY A 45 -30.27 -21.66 0.34
C GLY A 45 -29.43 -20.84 1.32
N GLY A 46 -28.25 -20.41 0.96
CA GLY A 46 -27.55 -19.34 1.69
C GLY A 46 -28.20 -18.00 1.33
N THR A 47 -28.93 -17.38 2.24
CA THR A 47 -29.27 -15.96 2.19
C THR A 47 -28.00 -15.20 1.89
N TYR A 48 -27.88 -14.64 0.69
CA TYR A 48 -26.80 -13.71 0.34
C TYR A 48 -26.78 -12.64 1.42
N LYS A 49 -25.71 -12.59 2.22
CA LYS A 49 -25.50 -11.50 3.16
C LYS A 49 -25.64 -10.22 2.35
N ARG A 50 -26.66 -9.44 2.65
CA ARG A 50 -26.90 -8.07 2.16
C ARG A 50 -25.54 -7.40 2.05
N ALA A 51 -25.12 -7.00 0.85
CA ALA A 51 -23.85 -6.34 0.64
C ALA A 51 -23.77 -5.15 1.59
N MET A 52 -22.73 -5.13 2.42
CA MET A 52 -22.63 -4.08 3.43
C MET A 52 -22.32 -2.76 2.72
N GLN A 53 -23.29 -1.89 2.72
CA GLN A 53 -23.15 -0.55 2.18
C GLN A 53 -22.23 0.26 3.10
N TYR A 54 -20.95 0.44 2.72
CA TYR A 54 -20.03 1.23 3.51
C TYR A 54 -20.44 2.70 3.53
N LYS A 55 -20.73 3.21 4.74
CA LYS A 55 -21.04 4.63 4.94
C LYS A 55 -19.78 5.48 4.79
N THR A 56 -18.65 4.97 5.24
CA THR A 56 -17.36 5.67 5.23
C THR A 56 -16.34 4.87 4.45
N ILE A 57 -15.61 5.54 3.55
CA ILE A 57 -14.57 4.96 2.73
C ILE A 57 -13.27 5.71 3.04
N LEU A 58 -12.28 4.97 3.56
CA LEU A 58 -10.93 5.47 3.75
C LEU A 58 -10.08 5.05 2.55
N PHE A 59 -9.39 5.97 1.93
CA PHE A 59 -8.49 5.71 0.82
C PHE A 59 -7.04 5.97 1.24
N ASP A 60 -6.12 5.10 0.81
CA ASP A 60 -4.74 5.55 0.69
C ASP A 60 -4.62 6.56 -0.46
N LEU A 61 -3.47 7.21 -0.56
CA LEU A 61 -3.21 8.25 -1.56
C LEU A 61 -2.29 7.73 -2.67
N ASP A 62 -1.02 7.44 -2.32
CA ASP A 62 0.02 7.03 -3.26
C ASP A 62 -0.24 5.59 -3.73
N GLY A 63 -0.42 5.36 -5.02
CA GLY A 63 -0.76 4.04 -5.58
C GLY A 63 -2.25 3.68 -5.52
N THR A 64 -3.08 4.52 -4.89
CA THR A 64 -4.52 4.28 -4.77
C THR A 64 -5.35 5.38 -5.43
N LEU A 65 -5.20 6.62 -5.03
CA LEU A 65 -5.84 7.76 -5.68
C LEU A 65 -4.93 8.42 -6.72
N THR A 66 -3.62 8.40 -6.50
CA THR A 66 -2.64 9.05 -7.37
C THR A 66 -1.47 8.15 -7.71
N ASP A 67 -0.96 8.27 -8.95
CA ASP A 67 0.34 7.74 -9.38
C ASP A 67 1.44 8.74 -9.03
N SER A 68 2.08 8.54 -7.91
CA SER A 68 3.15 9.39 -7.37
C SER A 68 4.56 8.88 -7.66
N GLU A 69 4.71 7.79 -8.44
CA GLU A 69 6.03 7.21 -8.76
C GLU A 69 7.02 8.25 -9.28
N PRO A 70 6.68 9.10 -10.27
CA PRO A 70 7.64 10.05 -10.82
C PRO A 70 8.22 10.98 -9.75
N GLY A 71 7.36 11.56 -8.92
CA GLY A 71 7.77 12.51 -7.90
C GLY A 71 8.59 11.89 -6.78
N ILE A 72 8.23 10.71 -6.33
CA ILE A 72 8.97 9.96 -5.30
C ILE A 72 10.34 9.56 -5.86
N VAL A 73 10.38 8.93 -7.03
CA VAL A 73 11.62 8.46 -7.67
C VAL A 73 12.59 9.61 -7.94
N ASN A 74 12.11 10.74 -8.45
CA ASN A 74 12.94 11.90 -8.71
C ASN A 74 13.48 12.53 -7.42
N SER A 75 12.68 12.53 -6.35
CA SER A 75 13.11 13.00 -5.03
C SER A 75 14.17 12.09 -4.40
N VAL A 76 14.04 10.76 -4.56
CA VAL A 76 15.08 9.81 -4.13
C VAL A 76 16.36 10.01 -4.94
N ARG A 77 16.27 10.14 -6.26
CA ARG A 77 17.43 10.43 -7.11
C ARG A 77 18.14 11.72 -6.68
N TYR A 78 17.38 12.77 -6.39
CA TYR A 78 17.91 14.05 -5.92
C TYR A 78 18.67 13.86 -4.60
N ALA A 79 18.09 13.12 -3.64
CA ALA A 79 18.75 12.81 -2.38
C ALA A 79 20.05 12.01 -2.60
N LEU A 80 19.99 10.91 -3.36
CA LEU A 80 21.14 10.04 -3.62
C LEU A 80 22.30 10.78 -4.29
N ARG A 81 22.02 11.68 -5.24
CA ARG A 81 23.04 12.50 -5.90
C ARG A 81 23.84 13.37 -4.93
N SER A 82 23.22 13.85 -3.85
CA SER A 82 23.92 14.63 -2.82
C SER A 82 24.97 13.82 -2.04
N PHE A 83 24.86 12.48 -2.10
CA PHE A 83 25.84 11.55 -1.54
C PHE A 83 26.76 10.93 -2.61
N GLY A 84 26.69 11.41 -3.86
CA GLY A 84 27.43 10.80 -4.97
C GLY A 84 26.97 9.40 -5.35
N MET A 85 25.75 9.02 -4.98
CA MET A 85 25.15 7.71 -5.20
C MET A 85 24.15 7.73 -6.34
N GLU A 86 24.00 6.57 -6.99
CA GLU A 86 22.95 6.28 -7.97
C GLU A 86 22.33 4.91 -7.63
N ALA A 87 21.09 4.70 -8.04
CA ALA A 87 20.40 3.42 -7.87
C ALA A 87 19.63 3.04 -9.14
N GLU A 88 19.47 1.75 -9.35
CA GLU A 88 18.70 1.19 -10.46
C GLU A 88 17.20 1.49 -10.30
N PRO A 89 16.43 1.54 -11.41
CA PRO A 89 15.00 1.86 -11.36
C PRO A 89 14.19 1.02 -10.37
N ALA A 90 14.44 -0.29 -10.30
CA ALA A 90 13.75 -1.18 -9.37
C ALA A 90 14.02 -0.80 -7.89
N THR A 91 15.27 -0.45 -7.57
CA THR A 91 15.64 0.03 -6.24
C THR A 91 14.97 1.35 -5.90
N LEU A 92 14.87 2.27 -6.86
CA LEU A 92 14.18 3.54 -6.67
C LEU A 92 12.68 3.35 -6.40
N ARG A 93 12.03 2.43 -7.12
CA ARG A 93 10.61 2.09 -6.91
C ARG A 93 10.34 1.47 -5.54
N SER A 94 11.30 0.75 -4.95
CA SER A 94 11.13 0.15 -3.63
C SER A 94 10.96 1.18 -2.49
N PHE A 95 11.23 2.46 -2.77
CA PHE A 95 10.98 3.56 -1.82
C PHE A 95 9.50 3.96 -1.73
N ILE A 96 8.64 3.46 -2.64
CA ILE A 96 7.23 3.80 -2.65
C ILE A 96 6.50 2.89 -1.65
N GLY A 97 5.93 3.48 -0.60
CA GLY A 97 5.19 2.80 0.46
C GLY A 97 5.92 2.69 1.79
N PRO A 98 7.14 2.13 1.87
CA PRO A 98 7.88 2.08 3.13
C PRO A 98 8.30 3.47 3.64
N PRO A 99 8.56 3.61 4.96
CA PRO A 99 9.15 4.82 5.51
C PRO A 99 10.50 5.14 4.85
N LEU A 100 10.70 6.37 4.41
CA LEU A 100 11.92 6.81 3.69
C LEU A 100 13.20 6.52 4.48
N TYR A 101 13.16 6.76 5.80
CA TYR A 101 14.30 6.50 6.67
C TYR A 101 14.73 5.03 6.61
N ASP A 102 13.77 4.10 6.71
CA ASP A 102 14.04 2.67 6.67
C ASP A 102 14.56 2.23 5.30
N SER A 103 14.05 2.83 4.23
CA SER A 103 14.52 2.57 2.86
C SER A 103 15.97 3.07 2.65
N PHE A 104 16.30 4.28 3.10
CA PHE A 104 17.69 4.76 3.02
C PHE A 104 18.63 3.93 3.88
N ARG A 105 18.20 3.50 5.07
CA ARG A 105 18.99 2.61 5.93
C ARG A 105 19.14 1.21 5.33
N GLY A 106 18.02 0.55 5.07
CA GLY A 106 18.00 -0.87 4.69
C GLY A 106 18.37 -1.10 3.24
N THR A 107 17.72 -0.39 2.30
CA THR A 107 17.93 -0.60 0.87
C THR A 107 19.26 0.00 0.39
N MET A 108 19.61 1.19 0.88
CA MET A 108 20.84 1.88 0.46
C MET A 108 22.02 1.66 1.40
N GLY A 109 21.85 0.99 2.54
CA GLY A 109 22.92 0.71 3.50
C GLY A 109 23.54 1.96 4.15
N MET A 110 22.77 3.06 4.24
CA MET A 110 23.26 4.31 4.83
C MET A 110 23.39 4.22 6.35
N SER A 111 24.31 5.00 6.94
CA SER A 111 24.34 5.22 8.38
C SER A 111 23.09 5.93 8.86
N ASP A 112 22.80 5.89 10.18
CA ASP A 112 21.66 6.63 10.76
C ASP A 112 21.70 8.12 10.44
N ALA A 113 22.88 8.71 10.56
CA ALA A 113 23.09 10.13 10.29
C ALA A 113 22.86 10.47 8.80
N ASP A 114 23.36 9.63 7.89
CA ASP A 114 23.20 9.84 6.46
C ASP A 114 21.78 9.58 5.99
N ALA A 115 21.09 8.56 6.54
CA ALA A 115 19.69 8.30 6.23
C ALA A 115 18.79 9.49 6.63
N LYS A 116 19.02 10.09 7.80
CA LYS A 116 18.30 11.32 8.22
C LYS A 116 18.56 12.46 7.25
N ARG A 117 19.82 12.71 6.90
CA ARG A 117 20.19 13.75 5.92
C ARG A 117 19.59 13.50 4.54
N ALA A 118 19.53 12.21 4.12
CA ALA A 118 18.92 11.84 2.84
C ALA A 118 17.42 12.09 2.84
N VAL A 119 16.71 11.78 3.95
CA VAL A 119 15.29 12.12 4.12
C VAL A 119 15.07 13.63 4.04
N ASP A 120 15.90 14.44 4.69
CA ASP A 120 15.78 15.90 4.64
C ASP A 120 16.04 16.43 3.22
N THR A 121 17.05 15.89 2.53
CA THR A 121 17.36 16.26 1.13
C THR A 121 16.24 15.83 0.18
N TYR A 122 15.66 14.63 0.36
CA TYR A 122 14.47 14.17 -0.36
C TYR A 122 13.32 15.18 -0.20
N ARG A 123 13.05 15.60 1.05
CA ARG A 123 11.93 16.51 1.37
C ARG A 123 12.09 17.88 0.71
N VAL A 124 13.32 18.37 0.50
CA VAL A 124 13.58 19.63 -0.23
C VAL A 124 13.03 19.54 -1.64
N TYR A 125 13.43 18.50 -2.40
CA TYR A 125 12.95 18.35 -3.77
C TYR A 125 11.45 18.03 -3.82
N PHE A 126 11.00 17.11 -2.95
CA PHE A 126 9.60 16.66 -2.92
C PHE A 126 8.65 17.83 -2.66
N ARG A 127 8.96 18.67 -1.67
CA ARG A 127 8.09 19.79 -1.29
C ARG A 127 7.87 20.79 -2.43
N ASP A 128 8.90 21.03 -3.23
CA ASP A 128 8.90 22.12 -4.21
C ASP A 128 8.56 21.64 -5.63
N LYS A 129 8.90 20.39 -5.97
CA LYS A 129 8.73 19.80 -7.31
C LYS A 129 8.05 18.44 -7.28
N GLY A 130 8.62 17.47 -6.58
CA GLY A 130 8.19 16.08 -6.62
C GLY A 130 6.71 15.88 -6.23
N ILE A 131 6.18 16.73 -5.36
CA ILE A 131 4.77 16.70 -4.97
C ILE A 131 3.82 16.91 -6.16
N PHE A 132 4.25 17.63 -7.19
CA PHE A 132 3.48 17.92 -8.41
C PHE A 132 3.87 17.04 -9.60
N GLU A 133 4.95 16.27 -9.49
CA GLU A 133 5.30 15.18 -10.41
C GLU A 133 4.46 13.93 -10.07
N ASN A 134 3.15 14.08 -10.14
CA ASN A 134 2.13 13.16 -9.67
C ASN A 134 0.88 13.35 -10.53
N ALA A 135 -0.01 12.38 -10.58
CA ALA A 135 -1.28 12.49 -11.27
C ALA A 135 -2.35 11.60 -10.61
N PRO A 136 -3.62 12.01 -10.55
CA PRO A 136 -4.71 11.10 -10.20
C PRO A 136 -4.77 9.95 -11.21
N TYR A 137 -5.06 8.73 -10.74
CA TYR A 137 -5.37 7.65 -11.68
C TYR A 137 -6.61 8.01 -12.49
N PRO A 138 -6.66 7.62 -13.79
CA PRO A 138 -7.82 7.88 -14.64
C PRO A 138 -9.13 7.37 -14.02
N GLY A 139 -10.14 8.24 -13.92
CA GLY A 139 -11.44 7.92 -13.33
C GLY A 139 -11.54 8.15 -11.81
N VAL A 140 -10.46 8.47 -11.11
CA VAL A 140 -10.49 8.75 -9.65
C VAL A 140 -11.31 10.00 -9.33
N PRO A 141 -11.12 11.15 -9.98
CA PRO A 141 -11.94 12.33 -9.68
C PRO A 141 -13.44 12.07 -9.84
N GLU A 142 -13.83 11.41 -10.93
CA GLU A 142 -15.23 11.06 -11.24
C GLU A 142 -15.78 10.03 -10.24
N MET A 143 -14.96 9.07 -9.79
CA MET A 143 -15.35 8.10 -8.76
C MET A 143 -15.63 8.80 -7.44
N LEU A 144 -14.71 9.66 -6.97
CA LEU A 144 -14.86 10.38 -5.71
C LEU A 144 -16.12 11.25 -5.72
N GLU A 145 -16.36 11.98 -6.80
CA GLU A 145 -17.55 12.82 -6.92
C GLU A 145 -18.83 11.99 -6.92
N ALA A 146 -18.87 10.87 -7.63
CA ALA A 146 -20.03 9.98 -7.66
C ALA A 146 -20.33 9.37 -6.29
N LEU A 147 -19.29 8.94 -5.55
CA LEU A 147 -19.44 8.39 -4.21
C LEU A 147 -19.91 9.47 -3.22
N ARG A 148 -19.38 10.70 -3.32
CA ARG A 148 -19.83 11.84 -2.53
C ARG A 148 -21.30 12.16 -2.81
N ALA A 149 -21.70 12.22 -4.08
CA ALA A 149 -23.09 12.46 -4.49
C ALA A 149 -24.05 11.37 -3.99
N ALA A 150 -23.55 10.12 -3.86
CA ALA A 150 -24.28 9.01 -3.23
C ALA A 150 -24.31 9.06 -1.70
N GLY A 151 -23.83 10.14 -1.07
CA GLY A 151 -23.86 10.35 0.37
C GLY A 151 -22.79 9.58 1.14
N ARG A 152 -21.73 9.09 0.48
CA ARG A 152 -20.61 8.44 1.17
C ARG A 152 -19.70 9.48 1.81
N ARG A 153 -19.18 9.14 2.96
CA ARG A 153 -18.13 9.90 3.65
C ARG A 153 -16.77 9.44 3.11
N LEU A 154 -16.03 10.32 2.45
CA LEU A 154 -14.75 10.00 1.81
C LEU A 154 -13.61 10.61 2.61
N ILE A 155 -12.62 9.81 2.94
CA ILE A 155 -11.51 10.20 3.81
C ILE A 155 -10.22 9.66 3.21
N VAL A 156 -9.16 10.45 3.22
CA VAL A 156 -7.81 9.96 2.96
C VAL A 156 -7.14 9.57 4.28
N ALA A 157 -6.58 8.35 4.33
CA ALA A 157 -5.79 7.83 5.43
C ALA A 157 -4.48 7.24 4.88
N THR A 158 -3.41 8.03 4.87
CA THR A 158 -2.16 7.72 4.17
C THR A 158 -0.93 7.76 5.07
N SER A 159 0.07 6.93 4.80
CA SER A 159 1.37 7.01 5.47
C SER A 159 2.23 8.20 4.99
N LYS A 160 1.78 8.91 3.94
CA LYS A 160 2.39 10.17 3.52
C LYS A 160 2.19 11.24 4.61
N PRO A 161 3.16 12.14 4.84
CA PRO A 161 2.97 13.27 5.73
C PRO A 161 1.72 14.08 5.39
N GLU A 162 0.88 14.34 6.40
CA GLU A 162 -0.45 14.95 6.24
C GLU A 162 -0.40 16.29 5.51
N VAL A 163 0.62 17.10 5.78
CA VAL A 163 0.83 18.39 5.11
C VAL A 163 0.99 18.24 3.59
N PHE A 164 1.66 17.19 3.13
CA PHE A 164 1.81 16.91 1.70
C PHE A 164 0.56 16.30 1.10
N ALA A 165 -0.10 15.39 1.82
CA ALA A 165 -1.34 14.77 1.35
C ALA A 165 -2.45 15.83 1.13
N LYS A 166 -2.58 16.79 2.01
CA LYS A 166 -3.52 17.92 1.87
C LYS A 166 -3.22 18.76 0.61
N ARG A 167 -1.95 19.12 0.41
CA ARG A 167 -1.53 19.88 -0.79
C ARG A 167 -1.81 19.14 -2.09
N ILE A 168 -1.64 17.81 -2.12
CA ILE A 168 -1.94 16.97 -3.28
C ILE A 168 -3.45 16.98 -3.54
N ALA A 169 -4.28 16.76 -2.52
CA ALA A 169 -5.73 16.78 -2.65
C ALA A 169 -6.26 18.13 -3.17
N GLU A 170 -5.69 19.23 -2.67
CA GLU A 170 -6.01 20.60 -3.14
C GLU A 170 -5.58 20.81 -4.60
N HIS A 171 -4.33 20.44 -4.93
CA HIS A 171 -3.75 20.66 -6.27
C HIS A 171 -4.54 19.94 -7.36
N PHE A 172 -4.96 18.69 -7.10
CA PHE A 172 -5.72 17.89 -8.07
C PHE A 172 -7.24 18.09 -7.97
N GLY A 173 -7.71 19.01 -7.13
CA GLY A 173 -9.11 19.43 -7.09
C GLY A 173 -10.07 18.47 -6.41
N PHE A 174 -9.60 17.38 -5.78
CA PHE A 174 -10.52 16.47 -5.08
C PHE A 174 -10.67 16.71 -3.58
N ALA A 175 -9.99 17.73 -3.02
CA ALA A 175 -10.14 18.10 -1.61
C ALA A 175 -11.60 18.37 -1.23
N GLY A 176 -12.38 19.00 -2.12
CA GLY A 176 -13.80 19.29 -1.92
C GLY A 176 -14.70 18.06 -1.87
N ALA A 177 -14.25 16.91 -2.38
CA ALA A 177 -14.98 15.65 -2.29
C ALA A 177 -14.68 14.89 -0.98
N LEU A 178 -13.61 15.25 -0.28
CA LEU A 178 -13.14 14.58 0.92
C LEU A 178 -13.66 15.25 2.19
N GLU A 179 -14.13 14.47 3.15
CA GLU A 179 -14.46 14.96 4.50
C GLU A 179 -13.21 15.28 5.32
N GLY A 180 -12.07 14.65 5.00
CA GLY A 180 -10.79 14.91 5.64
C GLY A 180 -9.64 14.17 5.01
N VAL A 181 -8.44 14.70 5.25
CA VAL A 181 -7.16 14.10 4.85
C VAL A 181 -6.32 13.91 6.09
N TYR A 182 -6.01 12.67 6.40
CA TYR A 182 -5.21 12.25 7.54
C TYR A 182 -3.96 11.54 7.05
N GLY A 183 -2.83 11.93 7.59
CA GLY A 183 -1.53 11.42 7.19
C GLY A 183 -0.61 11.18 8.38
N ALA A 184 0.61 10.71 8.10
CA ALA A 184 1.67 10.67 9.10
C ALA A 184 2.00 12.08 9.60
N ASP A 185 2.47 12.18 10.85
CA ASP A 185 3.07 13.43 11.32
C ASP A 185 4.54 13.54 10.85
N MET A 186 5.09 14.74 10.95
CA MET A 186 6.49 15.00 10.54
C MET A 186 7.52 14.55 11.60
N GLU A 187 7.05 14.27 12.83
CA GLU A 187 7.87 13.93 13.99
C GLU A 187 8.02 12.41 14.17
N GLY A 188 7.25 11.61 13.43
CA GLY A 188 7.31 10.15 13.46
C GLY A 188 6.52 9.48 14.58
N LYS A 189 5.68 10.24 15.33
CA LYS A 189 4.82 9.68 16.38
C LYS A 189 3.62 8.93 15.81
N ARG A 190 3.14 9.35 14.64
CA ARG A 190 2.07 8.72 13.86
C ARG A 190 2.65 8.41 12.48
N SER A 191 3.30 7.26 12.33
CA SER A 191 4.02 6.90 11.10
C SER A 191 3.50 5.62 10.46
N SER A 192 2.88 4.71 11.22
CA SER A 192 2.32 3.48 10.68
C SER A 192 0.92 3.70 10.09
N LYS A 193 0.52 2.84 9.13
CA LYS A 193 -0.82 2.91 8.54
C LYS A 193 -1.93 2.76 9.60
N ILE A 194 -1.75 1.87 10.56
CA ILE A 194 -2.74 1.65 11.63
C ILE A 194 -2.90 2.88 12.52
N ASP A 195 -1.81 3.58 12.84
CA ASP A 195 -1.89 4.81 13.66
C ASP A 195 -2.68 5.90 12.94
N VAL A 196 -2.46 6.03 11.63
CA VAL A 196 -3.21 7.00 10.80
C VAL A 196 -4.69 6.61 10.70
N ILE A 197 -5.00 5.34 10.48
CA ILE A 197 -6.39 4.85 10.42
C ILE A 197 -7.10 5.13 11.75
N ARG A 198 -6.50 4.74 12.88
CA ARG A 198 -7.07 5.00 14.23
C ARG A 198 -7.23 6.48 14.51
N TYR A 199 -6.30 7.30 14.07
CA TYR A 199 -6.40 8.75 14.18
C TYR A 199 -7.59 9.27 13.38
N ALA A 200 -7.71 8.93 12.10
CA ALA A 200 -8.85 9.33 11.27
C ALA A 200 -10.20 8.87 11.86
N MET A 201 -10.26 7.61 12.35
CA MET A 201 -11.45 7.05 12.96
C MET A 201 -11.88 7.86 14.20
N ARG A 202 -10.95 8.21 15.07
CA ARG A 202 -11.23 9.01 16.28
C ARG A 202 -11.71 10.41 15.92
N GLU A 203 -11.00 11.11 15.02
CA GLU A 203 -11.32 12.50 14.64
C GLU A 203 -12.68 12.63 13.96
N ARG A 204 -13.12 11.56 13.25
CA ARG A 204 -14.37 11.58 12.47
C ARG A 204 -15.49 10.71 13.05
N GLY A 205 -15.27 10.10 14.20
CA GLY A 205 -16.26 9.23 14.82
C GLY A 205 -16.66 8.06 13.92
N ILE A 206 -15.68 7.39 13.32
CA ILE A 206 -15.94 6.32 12.35
C ILE A 206 -16.21 5.01 13.09
N THR A 207 -17.35 4.38 12.76
CA THR A 207 -17.69 3.05 13.26
C THR A 207 -17.08 1.98 12.34
N PRO A 208 -16.25 1.07 12.86
CA PRO A 208 -15.55 0.08 12.04
C PRO A 208 -16.48 -0.75 11.14
N SER A 209 -17.62 -1.21 11.67
CA SER A 209 -18.56 -2.08 10.94
C SER A 209 -19.22 -1.42 9.71
N SER A 210 -19.13 -0.10 9.57
CA SER A 210 -19.71 0.67 8.47
C SER A 210 -18.65 1.34 7.58
N ALA A 211 -17.38 0.95 7.72
CA ALA A 211 -16.28 1.56 7.01
C ALA A 211 -15.41 0.53 6.29
N VAL A 212 -14.76 0.97 5.23
CA VAL A 212 -13.80 0.18 4.44
C VAL A 212 -12.54 0.99 4.21
N MET A 213 -11.39 0.33 4.28
CA MET A 213 -10.10 0.87 3.83
C MET A 213 -9.81 0.37 2.43
N VAL A 214 -9.42 1.28 1.54
CA VAL A 214 -8.99 1.00 0.17
C VAL A 214 -7.53 1.36 0.04
N GLY A 215 -6.70 0.43 -0.42
CA GLY A 215 -5.27 0.67 -0.59
C GLY A 215 -4.60 -0.35 -1.50
N ASP A 216 -3.38 -0.06 -1.91
CA ASP A 216 -2.63 -0.88 -2.85
C ASP A 216 -1.49 -1.69 -2.21
N ARG A 217 -1.23 -1.50 -0.91
CA ARG A 217 -0.14 -2.18 -0.21
C ARG A 217 -0.63 -3.04 0.96
N LYS A 218 0.19 -4.03 1.32
CA LYS A 218 -0.06 -4.88 2.51
C LYS A 218 -0.32 -4.10 3.80
N TYR A 219 0.26 -2.91 3.92
CA TYR A 219 0.08 -2.05 5.10
C TYR A 219 -1.35 -1.55 5.24
N ASP A 220 -2.05 -1.31 4.13
CA ASP A 220 -3.45 -0.89 4.10
C ASP A 220 -4.35 -2.02 4.59
N ILE A 221 -4.12 -3.22 4.04
CA ILE A 221 -4.89 -4.43 4.39
C ILE A 221 -4.67 -4.79 5.86
N ALA A 222 -3.39 -4.85 6.30
CA ALA A 222 -3.08 -5.18 7.69
C ALA A 222 -3.64 -4.12 8.66
N GLY A 223 -3.50 -2.82 8.33
CA GLY A 223 -4.03 -1.72 9.13
C GLY A 223 -5.56 -1.73 9.21
N ALA A 224 -6.25 -2.01 8.10
CA ALA A 224 -7.70 -2.17 8.08
C ALA A 224 -8.16 -3.28 9.03
N ARG A 225 -7.57 -4.46 8.92
CA ARG A 225 -7.90 -5.62 9.76
C ARG A 225 -7.66 -5.36 11.25
N GLU A 226 -6.52 -4.74 11.58
CA GLU A 226 -6.19 -4.40 12.98
C GLU A 226 -7.13 -3.33 13.56
N ALA A 227 -7.66 -2.44 12.70
CA ALA A 227 -8.66 -1.44 13.08
C ALA A 227 -10.11 -1.99 13.07
N GLY A 228 -10.32 -3.24 12.64
CA GLY A 228 -11.64 -3.86 12.52
C GLY A 228 -12.46 -3.35 11.33
N LEU A 229 -11.81 -2.74 10.34
CA LEU A 229 -12.43 -2.29 9.10
C LEU A 229 -12.51 -3.44 8.08
N ALA A 230 -13.45 -3.33 7.13
CA ALA A 230 -13.33 -4.06 5.88
C ALA A 230 -12.18 -3.51 5.04
N ASP A 231 -11.70 -4.30 4.06
CA ASP A 231 -10.61 -3.92 3.17
C ASP A 231 -10.96 -4.19 1.70
N ILE A 232 -10.38 -3.38 0.80
CA ILE A 232 -10.32 -3.62 -0.64
C ILE A 232 -8.91 -3.29 -1.09
N GLY A 233 -8.20 -4.30 -1.63
CA GLY A 233 -6.91 -4.10 -2.28
C GLY A 233 -7.11 -3.65 -3.74
N VAL A 234 -6.33 -2.67 -4.21
CA VAL A 234 -6.33 -2.25 -5.62
C VAL A 234 -5.09 -2.77 -6.33
N LEU A 235 -5.27 -3.33 -7.54
CA LEU A 235 -4.23 -3.99 -8.32
C LEU A 235 -3.57 -3.08 -9.35
N TYR A 236 -4.05 -1.86 -9.50
CA TYR A 236 -3.50 -0.85 -10.41
C TYR A 236 -2.43 0.04 -9.75
N GLY A 237 -2.19 -0.14 -8.45
CA GLY A 237 -1.15 0.55 -7.68
C GLY A 237 0.21 -0.15 -7.72
N TYR A 238 1.00 -0.01 -6.68
CA TYR A 238 2.38 -0.48 -6.60
C TYR A 238 2.54 -1.87 -5.97
N GLY A 239 1.53 -2.34 -5.20
CA GLY A 239 1.53 -3.66 -4.58
C GLY A 239 1.16 -4.75 -5.58
N SER A 240 1.73 -5.95 -5.42
CA SER A 240 1.34 -7.11 -6.22
C SER A 240 0.09 -7.78 -5.67
N ARG A 241 -0.57 -8.57 -6.51
CA ARG A 241 -1.70 -9.42 -6.07
C ARG A 241 -1.28 -10.35 -4.92
N GLU A 242 -0.09 -10.93 -5.02
CA GLU A 242 0.46 -11.84 -4.02
C GLU A 242 0.66 -11.11 -2.69
N GLU A 243 1.25 -9.91 -2.69
CA GLU A 243 1.41 -9.07 -1.50
C GLU A 243 0.07 -8.82 -0.79
N LEU A 244 -0.96 -8.47 -1.56
CA LEU A 244 -2.28 -8.15 -1.02
C LEU A 244 -3.00 -9.41 -0.48
N VAL A 245 -2.91 -10.53 -1.21
CA VAL A 245 -3.51 -11.81 -0.78
C VAL A 245 -2.82 -12.35 0.47
N GLU A 246 -1.50 -12.31 0.54
CA GLU A 246 -0.72 -12.72 1.71
C GLU A 246 -1.03 -11.84 2.94
N ALA A 247 -1.29 -10.54 2.73
CA ALA A 247 -1.78 -9.65 3.79
C ALA A 247 -3.21 -9.96 4.23
N GLY A 248 -3.94 -10.78 3.48
CA GLY A 248 -5.29 -11.24 3.76
C GLY A 248 -6.38 -10.33 3.20
N ALA A 249 -6.13 -9.66 2.07
CA ALA A 249 -7.13 -8.86 1.39
C ALA A 249 -8.41 -9.68 1.12
N THR A 250 -9.56 -9.14 1.51
CA THR A 250 -10.85 -9.82 1.36
C THR A 250 -11.45 -9.61 -0.02
N ARG A 251 -11.11 -8.50 -0.68
CA ARG A 251 -11.55 -8.14 -2.02
C ARG A 251 -10.44 -7.43 -2.77
N LEU A 252 -10.42 -7.61 -4.11
CA LEU A 252 -9.42 -7.02 -4.98
C LEU A 252 -10.14 -6.35 -6.17
N ALA A 253 -9.84 -5.07 -6.40
CA ALA A 253 -10.30 -4.33 -7.57
C ALA A 253 -9.17 -4.25 -8.60
N ALA A 254 -9.44 -4.65 -9.85
CA ALA A 254 -8.45 -4.65 -10.92
C ALA A 254 -8.24 -3.25 -11.52
N SER A 255 -9.24 -2.38 -11.42
CA SER A 255 -9.23 -1.04 -11.98
C SER A 255 -10.02 -0.05 -11.11
N VAL A 256 -9.89 1.24 -11.38
CA VAL A 256 -10.72 2.29 -10.74
C VAL A 256 -12.21 2.07 -11.05
N ALA A 257 -12.55 1.55 -12.23
CA ALA A 257 -13.93 1.24 -12.60
C ALA A 257 -14.49 0.10 -11.74
N ASP A 258 -13.74 -1.00 -11.56
CA ASP A 258 -14.08 -2.09 -10.65
C ASP A 258 -14.28 -1.60 -9.22
N LEU A 259 -13.34 -0.79 -8.73
CA LEU A 259 -13.41 -0.22 -7.40
C LEU A 259 -14.69 0.62 -7.21
N ARG A 260 -15.01 1.48 -8.21
CA ARG A 260 -16.23 2.27 -8.20
C ARG A 260 -17.48 1.39 -8.14
N GLU A 261 -17.54 0.33 -8.93
CA GLU A 261 -18.65 -0.62 -8.90
C GLU A 261 -18.80 -1.27 -7.52
N MET A 262 -17.70 -1.80 -6.95
CA MET A 262 -17.70 -2.40 -5.61
C MET A 262 -18.17 -1.45 -4.51
N LEU A 263 -17.86 -0.15 -4.63
CA LEU A 263 -18.20 0.87 -3.63
C LEU A 263 -19.60 1.48 -3.84
N SER A 264 -20.12 1.40 -5.06
CA SER A 264 -21.43 1.97 -5.46
C SER A 264 -22.55 0.98 -5.31
N SER A 265 -22.28 -0.35 -5.32
CA SER A 265 -23.30 -1.38 -5.26
C SER A 265 -24.14 -1.22 -3.99
N SER A 266 -25.32 -0.65 -4.18
CA SER A 266 -26.47 -0.86 -3.30
C SER A 266 -27.22 -2.04 -3.91
N ASP A 267 -27.23 -3.19 -3.25
CA ASP A 267 -28.11 -4.25 -3.69
C ASP A 267 -29.53 -3.72 -3.73
N GLY A 268 -30.14 -3.85 -4.93
CA GLY A 268 -31.54 -3.63 -5.17
C GLY A 268 -32.41 -4.65 -4.43
#